data_c79718ccd96333a88b89580c26f6d7b7
#
_entry.id   c79718ccd96333a88b89580c26f6d7b7
#
_cell.length_a   1.000
_cell.length_b   1.000
_cell.length_c   1.000
_cell.angle_alpha   90.00
_cell.angle_beta   90.00
_cell.angle_gamma   90.00
#
_symmetry.space_group_name_H-M   'P 1'
#
loop_
_entity.id
_entity.type
_entity.pdbx_description
1 polymer ?
#
loop_
_entity_poly.entity_id
_entity_poly.type
_entity_poly.pdbx_seq_one_letter_code
_entity_poly.pdbx_strand_id
1 'polypeptide(L)'
;MGERYGYVRVSDKDQNPDRQIEGIKKQYPNIQEDNIFIEKISGKKGVDERPEYAVLRRVLRTGDELVIDALDRLGRKKADIKAELEYLKGKGVILRILLIPTTLVEMEGQAWVMDMMNNLLIEVYSSIAEQELVEKERRQRAGIEEAKKRGVYKGRKPIEYDESKFAELYPRWRSGGIKAKEFMQLMDLKPNTFYRAVARYEASTH
;
A
#
# COMPACT_ATOMS: atom_id res chain seq x y z
N MET A 1 34.39 -15.17 -4.77
CA MET A 1 32.96 -14.97 -5.15
C MET A 1 32.22 -14.61 -3.89
N GLY A 2 31.36 -13.59 -3.95
CA GLY A 2 30.47 -13.26 -2.83
C GLY A 2 29.37 -14.30 -2.64
N GLU A 3 28.68 -14.24 -1.51
CA GLU A 3 27.54 -15.09 -1.22
C GLU A 3 26.30 -14.61 -2.01
N ARG A 4 25.37 -15.55 -2.28
CA ARG A 4 24.13 -15.25 -2.99
C ARG A 4 22.95 -15.35 -2.03
N TYR A 5 22.14 -14.28 -1.99
CA TYR A 5 20.96 -14.15 -1.14
C TYR A 5 19.71 -13.96 -1.98
N GLY A 6 18.62 -14.59 -1.59
CA GLY A 6 17.30 -14.40 -2.16
C GLY A 6 16.43 -13.52 -1.24
N TYR A 7 15.66 -12.59 -1.80
CA TYR A 7 14.65 -11.87 -1.04
C TYR A 7 13.28 -12.00 -1.68
N VAL A 8 12.34 -12.52 -0.92
CA VAL A 8 10.98 -12.81 -1.30
C VAL A 8 10.04 -11.97 -0.43
N ARG A 9 9.08 -11.28 -1.04
CA ARG A 9 8.09 -10.50 -0.29
C ARG A 9 6.68 -10.76 -0.78
N VAL A 10 5.79 -11.08 0.15
CA VAL A 10 4.35 -11.20 -0.07
C VAL A 10 3.61 -10.18 0.78
N SER A 11 2.49 -9.64 0.27
CA SER A 11 1.77 -8.54 0.92
C SER A 11 0.77 -8.99 1.97
N ASP A 12 0.40 -10.26 1.96
CA ASP A 12 -0.55 -10.87 2.89
C ASP A 12 0.08 -12.09 3.55
N LYS A 13 -0.31 -12.35 4.81
CA LYS A 13 0.17 -13.53 5.54
C LYS A 13 -0.26 -14.86 4.89
N ASP A 14 -1.39 -14.81 4.18
CA ASP A 14 -1.98 -15.97 3.50
C ASP A 14 -1.48 -16.13 2.04
N GLN A 15 -0.70 -15.19 1.52
CA GLN A 15 -0.09 -15.32 0.19
C GLN A 15 1.10 -16.27 0.23
N ASN A 16 1.09 -17.23 -0.72
CA ASN A 16 2.15 -18.22 -0.84
C ASN A 16 3.40 -17.60 -1.52
N PRO A 17 4.58 -17.62 -0.87
CA PRO A 17 5.83 -17.17 -1.44
C PRO A 17 6.46 -18.15 -2.44
N ASP A 18 5.97 -19.40 -2.52
CA ASP A 18 6.62 -20.53 -3.22
C ASP A 18 6.98 -20.19 -4.67
N ARG A 19 6.09 -19.52 -5.40
CA ARG A 19 6.37 -19.10 -6.78
C ARG A 19 7.64 -18.28 -6.92
N GLN A 20 7.88 -17.35 -5.99
CA GLN A 20 9.09 -16.52 -6.03
C GLN A 20 10.33 -17.34 -5.64
N ILE A 21 10.19 -18.19 -4.62
CA ILE A 21 11.26 -19.11 -4.18
C ILE A 21 11.64 -20.06 -5.30
N GLU A 22 10.67 -20.69 -5.95
CA GLU A 22 10.89 -21.58 -7.10
C GLU A 22 11.58 -20.85 -8.26
N GLY A 23 11.17 -19.59 -8.55
CA GLY A 23 11.82 -18.76 -9.55
C GLY A 23 13.30 -18.53 -9.24
N ILE A 24 13.63 -18.20 -7.99
CA ILE A 24 15.00 -18.01 -7.53
C ILE A 24 15.79 -19.33 -7.61
N LYS A 25 15.25 -20.44 -7.09
CA LYS A 25 15.91 -21.76 -7.11
C LYS A 25 16.10 -22.29 -8.52
N LYS A 26 15.16 -22.01 -9.43
CA LYS A 26 15.29 -22.39 -10.84
C LYS A 26 16.45 -21.67 -11.54
N GLN A 27 16.63 -20.39 -11.26
CA GLN A 27 17.72 -19.59 -11.82
C GLN A 27 19.06 -19.89 -11.14
N TYR A 28 19.02 -20.15 -9.83
CA TYR A 28 20.20 -20.39 -8.99
C TYR A 28 20.01 -21.65 -8.14
N PRO A 29 20.19 -22.87 -8.73
CA PRO A 29 19.91 -24.14 -8.03
C PRO A 29 20.75 -24.37 -6.78
N ASN A 30 21.91 -23.74 -6.71
CA ASN A 30 22.88 -23.91 -5.60
C ASN A 30 22.68 -22.87 -4.47
N ILE A 31 21.63 -22.03 -4.51
CA ILE A 31 21.34 -21.09 -3.43
C ILE A 31 20.93 -21.86 -2.17
N GLN A 32 21.56 -21.55 -1.04
CA GLN A 32 21.22 -22.18 0.24
C GLN A 32 19.86 -21.69 0.72
N GLU A 33 19.06 -22.55 1.35
CA GLU A 33 17.74 -22.20 1.85
C GLU A 33 17.80 -21.11 2.91
N ASP A 34 18.78 -21.17 3.79
CA ASP A 34 19.02 -20.18 4.84
C ASP A 34 19.37 -18.78 4.29
N ASN A 35 19.78 -18.70 3.03
CA ASN A 35 20.06 -17.45 2.35
C ASN A 35 18.82 -16.86 1.66
N ILE A 36 17.63 -17.48 1.77
CA ILE A 36 16.39 -16.97 1.21
C ILE A 36 15.54 -16.31 2.32
N PHE A 37 15.51 -15.00 2.33
CA PHE A 37 14.76 -14.20 3.28
C PHE A 37 13.33 -14.00 2.80
N ILE A 38 12.35 -14.36 3.63
CA ILE A 38 10.92 -14.33 3.27
C ILE A 38 10.20 -13.31 4.14
N GLU A 39 9.78 -12.21 3.54
CA GLU A 39 9.04 -11.12 4.20
C GLU A 39 7.54 -11.22 3.94
N LYS A 40 6.73 -11.31 4.98
CA LYS A 40 5.26 -11.36 4.90
C LYS A 40 4.64 -10.03 5.35
N ILE A 41 4.96 -8.96 4.62
CA ILE A 41 4.55 -7.60 4.95
C ILE A 41 4.18 -6.82 3.69
N SER A 42 3.14 -5.96 3.82
CA SER A 42 2.73 -5.06 2.74
C SER A 42 3.87 -4.14 2.29
N GLY A 43 4.07 -4.04 0.97
CA GLY A 43 5.08 -3.14 0.38
C GLY A 43 4.82 -1.64 0.59
N LYS A 44 3.73 -1.26 1.27
CA LYS A 44 3.49 0.14 1.72
C LYS A 44 4.36 0.51 2.91
N LYS A 45 4.84 -0.47 3.66
CA LYS A 45 5.73 -0.27 4.81
C LYS A 45 7.13 0.06 4.35
N GLY A 46 7.79 0.98 5.04
CA GLY A 46 9.17 1.35 4.79
C GLY A 46 10.14 0.19 5.04
N VAL A 47 11.38 0.36 4.61
CA VAL A 47 12.45 -0.65 4.77
C VAL A 47 12.67 -0.99 6.25
N ASP A 48 12.63 0.02 7.12
CA ASP A 48 12.86 -0.13 8.57
C ASP A 48 11.74 -0.92 9.29
N GLU A 49 10.58 -1.04 8.67
CA GLU A 49 9.45 -1.81 9.19
C GLU A 49 9.44 -3.28 8.69
N ARG A 50 10.49 -3.73 7.98
CA ARG A 50 10.64 -5.07 7.39
C ARG A 50 11.74 -5.83 8.11
N PRO A 51 11.41 -6.65 9.11
CA PRO A 51 12.39 -7.33 9.95
C PRO A 51 13.35 -8.22 9.16
N GLU A 52 12.83 -9.03 8.21
CA GLU A 52 13.66 -9.94 7.42
C GLU A 52 14.59 -9.18 6.49
N TYR A 53 14.09 -8.11 5.86
CA TYR A 53 14.93 -7.27 5.02
C TYR A 53 15.98 -6.48 5.82
N ALA A 54 15.65 -6.06 7.03
CA ALA A 54 16.61 -5.40 7.92
C ALA A 54 17.76 -6.34 8.33
N VAL A 55 17.47 -7.62 8.58
CA VAL A 55 18.50 -8.65 8.81
C VAL A 55 19.34 -8.83 7.56
N LEU A 56 18.71 -9.02 6.39
CA LEU A 56 19.40 -9.18 5.12
C LEU A 56 20.36 -8.01 4.83
N ARG A 57 19.93 -6.77 5.04
CA ARG A 57 20.79 -5.59 4.87
C ARG A 57 22.04 -5.61 5.75
N ARG A 58 21.97 -6.21 6.94
CA ARG A 58 23.13 -6.35 7.85
C ARG A 58 24.09 -7.44 7.40
N VAL A 59 23.57 -8.54 6.86
CA VAL A 59 24.34 -9.70 6.41
C VAL A 59 25.07 -9.40 5.11
N LEU A 60 24.42 -8.76 4.14
CA LEU A 60 24.98 -8.42 2.83
C LEU A 60 26.32 -7.68 2.93
N ARG A 61 27.29 -8.06 2.11
CA ARG A 61 28.63 -7.50 2.03
C ARG A 61 28.97 -7.14 0.58
N THR A 62 30.06 -6.39 0.41
CA THR A 62 30.60 -6.07 -0.92
C THR A 62 30.93 -7.33 -1.70
N GLY A 63 30.44 -7.42 -2.93
CA GLY A 63 30.60 -8.56 -3.82
C GLY A 63 29.54 -9.64 -3.68
N ASP A 64 28.61 -9.53 -2.70
CA ASP A 64 27.47 -10.43 -2.61
C ASP A 64 26.42 -10.12 -3.69
N GLU A 65 25.63 -11.14 -4.02
CA GLU A 65 24.51 -11.01 -4.95
C GLU A 65 23.16 -11.06 -4.21
N LEU A 66 22.30 -10.10 -4.47
CA LEU A 66 20.90 -10.09 -4.03
C LEU A 66 19.98 -10.43 -5.19
N VAL A 67 19.25 -11.54 -5.08
CA VAL A 67 18.29 -12.02 -6.09
C VAL A 67 16.88 -11.70 -5.63
N ILE A 68 16.12 -11.02 -6.49
CA ILE A 68 14.70 -10.71 -6.30
C ILE A 68 13.90 -11.06 -7.55
N ASP A 69 12.61 -11.33 -7.39
CA ASP A 69 11.70 -11.58 -8.52
C ASP A 69 11.49 -10.31 -9.35
N ALA A 70 11.15 -9.20 -8.70
CA ALA A 70 10.85 -7.92 -9.33
C ALA A 70 11.23 -6.74 -8.41
N LEU A 71 11.40 -5.54 -8.98
CA LEU A 71 11.77 -4.32 -8.25
C LEU A 71 10.79 -3.92 -7.15
N ASP A 72 9.50 -4.23 -7.32
CA ASP A 72 8.48 -3.92 -6.32
C ASP A 72 8.68 -4.70 -5.00
N ARG A 73 9.57 -5.70 -4.98
CA ARG A 73 10.00 -6.35 -3.74
C ARG A 73 10.75 -5.38 -2.84
N LEU A 74 11.59 -4.50 -3.41
CA LEU A 74 12.34 -3.50 -2.66
C LEU A 74 11.46 -2.37 -2.12
N GLY A 75 10.41 -1.97 -2.84
CA GLY A 75 9.50 -0.92 -2.42
C GLY A 75 8.29 -0.80 -3.34
N ARG A 76 7.29 0.00 -2.95
CA ARG A 76 6.16 0.36 -3.82
C ARG A 76 6.28 1.77 -4.40
N LYS A 77 6.96 2.66 -3.67
CA LYS A 77 7.19 4.04 -4.14
C LYS A 77 8.50 4.08 -4.91
N LYS A 78 8.54 4.82 -6.01
CA LYS A 78 9.75 5.02 -6.80
C LYS A 78 10.92 5.54 -5.96
N ALA A 79 10.63 6.48 -5.04
CA ALA A 79 11.65 7.03 -4.15
C ALA A 79 12.27 5.96 -3.23
N ASP A 80 11.44 5.05 -2.68
CA ASP A 80 11.92 3.98 -1.81
C ASP A 80 12.80 2.98 -2.60
N ILE A 81 12.36 2.61 -3.83
CA ILE A 81 13.12 1.74 -4.71
C ILE A 81 14.45 2.37 -5.08
N LYS A 82 14.45 3.65 -5.48
CA LYS A 82 15.65 4.39 -5.86
C LYS A 82 16.65 4.46 -4.69
N ALA A 83 16.17 4.84 -3.51
CA ALA A 83 17.02 4.91 -2.31
C ALA A 83 17.65 3.54 -1.98
N GLU A 84 16.89 2.46 -2.15
CA GLU A 84 17.39 1.12 -1.88
C GLU A 84 18.40 0.63 -2.92
N LEU A 85 18.20 0.98 -4.20
CA LEU A 85 19.16 0.71 -5.27
C LEU A 85 20.48 1.46 -5.03
N GLU A 86 20.39 2.73 -4.64
CA GLU A 86 21.57 3.55 -4.28
C GLU A 86 22.31 2.95 -3.06
N TYR A 87 21.56 2.50 -2.06
CA TYR A 87 22.12 1.83 -0.88
C TYR A 87 22.86 0.54 -1.27
N LEU A 88 22.24 -0.37 -2.03
CA LEU A 88 22.86 -1.63 -2.46
C LEU A 88 24.09 -1.38 -3.32
N LYS A 89 24.02 -0.42 -4.24
CA LYS A 89 25.15 0.01 -5.06
C LYS A 89 26.29 0.56 -4.21
N GLY A 90 25.98 1.46 -3.25
CA GLY A 90 26.99 2.02 -2.34
C GLY A 90 27.66 0.97 -1.45
N LYS A 91 26.94 -0.11 -1.16
CA LYS A 91 27.46 -1.26 -0.41
C LYS A 91 28.25 -2.25 -1.28
N GLY A 92 28.21 -2.08 -2.60
CA GLY A 92 28.88 -2.97 -3.56
C GLY A 92 28.19 -4.33 -3.71
N VAL A 93 26.87 -4.37 -3.47
CA VAL A 93 26.02 -5.56 -3.66
C VAL A 93 25.53 -5.60 -5.11
N ILE A 94 25.61 -6.76 -5.75
CA ILE A 94 25.15 -6.98 -7.12
C ILE A 94 23.68 -7.38 -7.08
N LEU A 95 22.82 -6.58 -7.70
CA LEU A 95 21.38 -6.87 -7.76
C LEU A 95 21.04 -7.71 -8.99
N ARG A 96 20.35 -8.83 -8.78
CA ARG A 96 19.84 -9.74 -9.80
C ARG A 96 18.31 -9.75 -9.74
N ILE A 97 17.64 -9.44 -10.86
CA ILE A 97 16.18 -9.31 -10.93
C ILE A 97 15.65 -10.31 -11.97
N LEU A 98 14.87 -11.30 -11.53
CA LEU A 98 14.42 -12.37 -12.42
C LEU A 98 13.59 -11.86 -13.59
N LEU A 99 12.75 -10.82 -13.37
CA LEU A 99 11.97 -10.20 -14.44
C LEU A 99 12.78 -9.30 -15.38
N ILE A 100 14.08 -9.08 -15.09
CA ILE A 100 14.98 -8.28 -15.93
C ILE A 100 16.19 -9.15 -16.32
N PRO A 101 16.09 -9.95 -17.40
CA PRO A 101 17.12 -10.94 -17.75
C PRO A 101 18.51 -10.37 -17.95
N THR A 102 18.63 -9.10 -18.36
CA THR A 102 19.93 -8.42 -18.50
C THR A 102 20.69 -8.30 -17.19
N THR A 103 19.99 -8.28 -16.02
CA THR A 103 20.65 -8.27 -14.71
C THR A 103 21.25 -9.61 -14.32
N LEU A 104 20.88 -10.69 -15.02
CA LEU A 104 21.30 -12.07 -14.74
C LEU A 104 22.57 -12.48 -15.52
N VAL A 105 22.97 -11.65 -16.50
CA VAL A 105 24.13 -11.97 -17.35
C VAL A 105 25.41 -11.61 -16.62
N GLU A 106 26.36 -12.55 -16.61
CA GLU A 106 27.72 -12.34 -16.14
C GLU A 106 28.62 -12.10 -17.38
N MET A 107 29.22 -10.92 -17.49
CA MET A 107 30.15 -10.59 -18.58
C MET A 107 31.51 -10.24 -18.00
N GLU A 108 32.50 -11.06 -18.29
CA GLU A 108 33.88 -10.78 -17.90
C GLU A 108 34.41 -9.52 -18.64
N GLY A 109 35.01 -8.61 -17.91
CA GLY A 109 35.70 -7.43 -18.45
C GLY A 109 34.84 -6.24 -18.87
N GLN A 110 33.53 -6.35 -18.88
CA GLN A 110 32.60 -5.26 -19.23
C GLN A 110 31.56 -4.94 -18.13
N ALA A 111 31.88 -5.18 -16.90
CA ALA A 111 30.99 -4.98 -15.75
C ALA A 111 30.38 -3.57 -15.72
N TRP A 112 31.13 -2.52 -16.05
CA TRP A 112 30.64 -1.14 -16.06
C TRP A 112 29.54 -0.88 -17.11
N VAL A 113 29.62 -1.56 -18.28
CA VAL A 113 28.58 -1.43 -19.33
C VAL A 113 27.28 -2.06 -18.85
N MET A 114 27.38 -3.24 -18.22
CA MET A 114 26.25 -3.95 -17.66
C MET A 114 25.63 -3.18 -16.50
N ASP A 115 26.44 -2.59 -15.64
CA ASP A 115 25.97 -1.70 -14.57
C ASP A 115 25.22 -0.49 -15.11
N MET A 116 25.74 0.13 -16.17
CA MET A 116 25.07 1.26 -16.83
C MET A 116 23.73 0.84 -17.46
N MET A 117 23.71 -0.30 -18.20
CA MET A 117 22.49 -0.82 -18.81
C MET A 117 21.47 -1.22 -17.75
N ASN A 118 21.88 -1.87 -16.68
CA ASN A 118 21.01 -2.26 -15.58
C ASN A 118 20.42 -1.03 -14.88
N ASN A 119 21.22 0.01 -14.63
CA ASN A 119 20.72 1.26 -14.05
C ASN A 119 19.69 1.92 -14.97
N LEU A 120 19.94 1.98 -16.28
CA LEU A 120 18.97 2.53 -17.24
C LEU A 120 17.67 1.73 -17.29
N LEU A 121 17.76 0.40 -17.35
CA LEU A 121 16.59 -0.47 -17.34
C LEU A 121 15.77 -0.32 -16.06
N ILE A 122 16.42 -0.26 -14.90
CA ILE A 122 15.80 -0.02 -13.62
C ILE A 122 15.05 1.32 -13.64
N GLU A 123 15.64 2.36 -14.19
CA GLU A 123 15.01 3.68 -14.29
C GLU A 123 13.79 3.68 -15.22
N VAL A 124 13.90 3.02 -16.38
CA VAL A 124 12.80 2.86 -17.33
C VAL A 124 11.64 2.06 -16.71
N TYR A 125 11.93 0.90 -16.10
CA TYR A 125 10.89 0.09 -15.43
C TYR A 125 10.23 0.83 -14.27
N SER A 126 11.00 1.57 -13.48
CA SER A 126 10.46 2.40 -12.40
C SER A 126 9.53 3.49 -12.93
N SER A 127 9.87 4.09 -14.07
CA SER A 127 9.05 5.12 -14.72
C SER A 127 7.74 4.54 -15.30
N ILE A 128 7.80 3.37 -15.92
CA ILE A 128 6.59 2.67 -16.42
C ILE A 128 5.66 2.31 -15.25
N ALA A 129 6.19 1.73 -14.16
CA ALA A 129 5.39 1.38 -12.99
C ALA A 129 4.73 2.61 -12.34
N GLU A 130 5.39 3.76 -12.35
CA GLU A 130 4.80 5.03 -11.87
C GLU A 130 3.66 5.50 -12.78
N GLN A 131 3.84 5.42 -14.10
CA GLN A 131 2.80 5.76 -15.06
C GLN A 131 1.56 4.87 -14.91
N GLU A 132 1.74 3.56 -14.72
CA GLU A 132 0.64 2.64 -14.47
C GLU A 132 -0.13 2.97 -13.19
N LEU A 133 0.56 3.39 -12.14
CA LEU A 133 -0.06 3.81 -10.88
C LEU A 133 -0.90 5.07 -11.08
N VAL A 134 -0.35 6.09 -11.74
CA VAL A 134 -1.05 7.34 -12.06
C VAL A 134 -2.29 7.08 -12.93
N GLU A 135 -2.16 6.23 -13.94
CA GLU A 135 -3.27 5.83 -14.80
C GLU A 135 -4.37 5.07 -14.03
N LYS A 136 -3.98 4.19 -13.10
CA LYS A 136 -4.91 3.47 -12.23
C LYS A 136 -5.67 4.43 -11.31
N GLU A 137 -4.98 5.39 -10.71
CA GLU A 137 -5.62 6.43 -9.88
C GLU A 137 -6.57 7.30 -10.70
N ARG A 138 -6.16 7.70 -11.91
CA ARG A 138 -7.01 8.47 -12.82
C ARG A 138 -8.28 7.70 -13.18
N ARG A 139 -8.15 6.42 -13.55
CA ARG A 139 -9.31 5.55 -13.85
C ARG A 139 -10.20 5.38 -12.63
N GLN A 140 -9.63 5.22 -11.44
CA GLN A 140 -10.40 5.12 -10.21
C GLN A 140 -11.16 6.40 -9.89
N ARG A 141 -10.53 7.58 -10.02
CA ARG A 141 -11.20 8.89 -9.83
C ARG A 141 -12.34 9.08 -10.82
N ALA A 142 -12.10 8.81 -12.10
CA ALA A 142 -13.15 8.89 -13.12
C ALA A 142 -14.32 7.95 -12.83
N GLY A 143 -14.06 6.72 -12.38
CA GLY A 143 -15.09 5.78 -11.96
C GLY A 143 -15.88 6.26 -10.73
N ILE A 144 -15.23 6.89 -9.75
CA ILE A 144 -15.89 7.47 -8.58
C ILE A 144 -16.79 8.65 -8.99
N GLU A 145 -16.32 9.53 -9.87
CA GLU A 145 -17.12 10.66 -10.36
C GLU A 145 -18.36 10.20 -11.13
N GLU A 146 -18.18 9.20 -11.98
CA GLU A 146 -19.30 8.62 -12.73
C GLU A 146 -20.31 7.93 -11.80
N ALA A 147 -19.84 7.22 -10.78
CA ALA A 147 -20.68 6.61 -9.76
C ALA A 147 -21.43 7.66 -8.90
N LYS A 148 -20.78 8.81 -8.61
CA LYS A 148 -21.44 9.95 -7.96
C LYS A 148 -22.55 10.54 -8.82
N LYS A 149 -22.30 10.74 -10.12
CA LYS A 149 -23.34 11.23 -11.07
C LYS A 149 -24.53 10.29 -11.13
N ARG A 150 -24.32 8.98 -11.08
CA ARG A 150 -25.37 7.96 -11.04
C ARG A 150 -26.05 7.82 -9.66
N GLY A 151 -25.65 8.61 -8.65
CA GLY A 151 -26.23 8.56 -7.31
C GLY A 151 -25.93 7.29 -6.50
N VAL A 152 -24.92 6.51 -6.91
CA VAL A 152 -24.51 5.29 -6.20
C VAL A 152 -23.92 5.62 -4.82
N TYR A 153 -23.22 6.74 -4.71
CA TYR A 153 -22.67 7.23 -3.44
C TYR A 153 -23.74 8.03 -2.66
N LYS A 154 -24.48 7.34 -1.82
CA LYS A 154 -25.51 7.96 -0.95
C LYS A 154 -24.95 8.61 0.32
N GLY A 155 -23.65 8.61 0.51
CA GLY A 155 -22.99 9.08 1.72
C GLY A 155 -23.24 8.19 2.94
N ARG A 156 -22.95 8.70 4.13
CA ARG A 156 -23.25 8.01 5.38
C ARG A 156 -24.77 7.99 5.58
N LYS A 157 -25.35 6.81 5.84
CA LYS A 157 -26.77 6.70 6.18
C LYS A 157 -27.10 7.66 7.33
N PRO A 158 -28.22 8.42 7.23
CA PRO A 158 -28.69 9.21 8.34
C PRO A 158 -28.90 8.33 9.57
N ILE A 159 -28.65 8.87 10.75
CA ILE A 159 -28.95 8.18 12.00
C ILE A 159 -30.48 8.09 12.07
N GLU A 160 -30.99 6.88 12.15
CA GLU A 160 -32.42 6.63 12.38
C GLU A 160 -32.75 6.96 13.83
N TYR A 161 -33.85 7.62 14.05
CA TYR A 161 -34.42 7.92 15.37
C TYR A 161 -35.93 7.78 15.32
N ASP A 162 -36.56 7.59 16.46
CA ASP A 162 -38.00 7.47 16.59
C ASP A 162 -38.68 8.82 16.27
N GLU A 163 -39.23 8.92 15.05
CA GLU A 163 -39.90 10.15 14.57
C GLU A 163 -41.17 10.45 15.36
N SER A 164 -41.90 9.44 15.84
CA SER A 164 -43.11 9.63 16.64
C SER A 164 -42.78 10.25 17.99
N LYS A 165 -41.79 9.71 18.66
CA LYS A 165 -41.29 10.26 19.93
C LYS A 165 -40.68 11.64 19.76
N PHE A 166 -40.02 11.90 18.62
CA PHE A 166 -39.48 13.22 18.31
C PHE A 166 -40.60 14.24 18.15
N ALA A 167 -41.68 13.91 17.43
CA ALA A 167 -42.84 14.75 17.22
C ALA A 167 -43.57 15.08 18.54
N GLU A 168 -43.63 14.14 19.49
CA GLU A 168 -44.20 14.37 20.83
C GLU A 168 -43.35 15.33 21.68
N LEU A 169 -42.04 15.19 21.65
CA LEU A 169 -41.12 15.97 22.47
C LEU A 169 -40.84 17.37 21.89
N TYR A 170 -40.95 17.54 20.57
CA TYR A 170 -40.66 18.80 19.89
C TYR A 170 -41.49 20.00 20.40
N PRO A 171 -42.87 19.94 20.51
CA PRO A 171 -43.64 21.06 21.03
C PRO A 171 -43.32 21.34 22.51
N ARG A 172 -43.07 20.35 23.33
CA ARG A 172 -42.64 20.50 24.73
C ARG A 172 -41.33 21.25 24.86
N TRP A 173 -40.38 20.98 23.97
CA TRP A 173 -39.12 21.72 23.91
C TRP A 173 -39.33 23.17 23.42
N ARG A 174 -40.14 23.36 22.39
CA ARG A 174 -40.43 24.72 21.84
C ARG A 174 -41.15 25.60 22.83
N SER A 175 -42.02 25.06 23.65
CA SER A 175 -42.73 25.80 24.73
C SER A 175 -41.88 26.02 26.00
N GLY A 176 -40.65 25.51 26.01
CA GLY A 176 -39.76 25.63 27.18
C GLY A 176 -40.02 24.59 28.28
N GLY A 177 -40.91 23.64 28.08
CA GLY A 177 -41.23 22.58 29.05
C GLY A 177 -40.08 21.58 29.30
N ILE A 178 -39.18 21.41 28.33
CA ILE A 178 -37.96 20.64 28.47
C ILE A 178 -36.75 21.39 27.84
N LYS A 179 -35.55 21.18 28.36
CA LYS A 179 -34.33 21.76 27.81
C LYS A 179 -33.81 20.94 26.64
N ALA A 180 -33.11 21.59 25.70
CA ALA A 180 -32.49 20.88 24.54
C ALA A 180 -31.62 19.71 24.96
N LYS A 181 -30.87 19.84 26.06
CA LYS A 181 -30.00 18.77 26.60
C LYS A 181 -30.84 17.55 27.03
N GLU A 182 -31.96 17.78 27.66
CA GLU A 182 -32.88 16.72 28.09
C GLU A 182 -33.54 16.03 26.89
N PHE A 183 -33.98 16.80 25.89
CA PHE A 183 -34.51 16.25 24.66
C PHE A 183 -33.50 15.38 23.94
N MET A 184 -32.25 15.83 23.82
CA MET A 184 -31.15 15.03 23.24
C MET A 184 -30.92 13.71 24.00
N GLN A 185 -30.99 13.73 25.33
CA GLN A 185 -30.85 12.54 26.16
C GLN A 185 -32.01 11.56 25.97
N LEU A 186 -33.25 12.06 25.96
CA LEU A 186 -34.44 11.22 25.74
C LEU A 186 -34.48 10.54 24.39
N MET A 187 -33.82 11.13 23.39
CA MET A 187 -33.69 10.61 22.02
C MET A 187 -32.41 9.88 21.74
N ASP A 188 -31.48 9.85 22.69
CA ASP A 188 -30.09 9.33 22.52
C ASP A 188 -29.38 9.95 21.28
N LEU A 189 -29.55 11.25 21.10
CA LEU A 189 -28.99 11.99 19.96
C LEU A 189 -27.84 12.90 20.41
N LYS A 190 -26.74 12.87 19.64
CA LYS A 190 -25.66 13.85 19.82
C LYS A 190 -26.09 15.24 19.30
N PRO A 191 -25.55 16.35 19.82
CA PRO A 191 -25.96 17.69 19.48
C PRO A 191 -26.10 17.98 17.98
N ASN A 192 -25.06 17.63 17.19
CA ASN A 192 -25.08 17.85 15.74
C ASN A 192 -26.19 17.06 15.02
N THR A 193 -26.48 15.84 15.48
CA THR A 193 -27.54 15.00 14.93
C THR A 193 -28.91 15.55 15.33
N PHE A 194 -29.06 15.99 16.57
CA PHE A 194 -30.27 16.57 17.09
C PHE A 194 -30.69 17.83 16.29
N TYR A 195 -29.79 18.81 16.13
CA TYR A 195 -30.12 20.02 15.37
C TYR A 195 -30.40 19.76 13.89
N ARG A 196 -29.76 18.73 13.29
CA ARG A 196 -30.13 18.28 11.94
C ARG A 196 -31.53 17.64 11.89
N ALA A 197 -31.88 16.88 12.93
CA ALA A 197 -33.24 16.31 13.05
C ALA A 197 -34.29 17.39 13.22
N VAL A 198 -34.03 18.41 14.05
CA VAL A 198 -34.90 19.59 14.19
C VAL A 198 -35.12 20.27 12.84
N ALA A 199 -34.03 20.60 12.13
CA ALA A 199 -34.17 21.27 10.82
C ALA A 199 -34.93 20.42 9.80
N ARG A 200 -34.79 19.09 9.82
CA ARG A 200 -35.54 18.17 8.95
C ARG A 200 -37.05 18.17 9.33
N TYR A 201 -37.34 18.07 10.61
CA TYR A 201 -38.72 18.08 11.12
C TYR A 201 -39.46 19.39 10.79
N GLU A 202 -38.79 20.52 10.99
CA GLU A 202 -39.34 21.85 10.63
C GLU A 202 -39.61 21.97 9.12
N ALA A 203 -38.72 21.47 8.27
CA ALA A 203 -38.87 21.46 6.82
C ALA A 203 -39.97 20.51 6.32
N SER A 204 -40.34 19.48 7.09
CA SER A 204 -41.42 18.53 6.74
C SER A 204 -42.80 18.96 7.25
N THR A 205 -42.85 19.94 8.15
CA THR A 205 -44.10 20.42 8.79
C THR A 205 -44.61 21.73 8.17
N HIS A 206 -43.86 22.31 7.24
CA HIS A 206 -44.20 23.41 6.35
C HIS A 206 -44.43 22.90 4.94
#